data_7052d2970844421cc8d8298b6fe6f654
#
_entry.id   7052d2970844421cc8d8298b6fe6f654
#
_cell.length_a   1.000
_cell.length_b   1.000
_cell.length_c   1.000
_cell.angle_alpha   90.00
_cell.angle_beta   90.00
_cell.angle_gamma   90.00
#
_symmetry.space_group_name_H-M   'P 1'
#
loop_
_entity.id
_entity.type
_entity.pdbx_description
1 polymer ?
#
loop_
_entity_poly.entity_id
_entity_poly.type
_entity_poly.pdbx_seq_one_letter_code
_entity_poly.pdbx_strand_id
1 'polypeptide(L)'
;MVRRCKYTGCHTLVERPVYYCDKHKQYEAEYAKQREAYSRTYYNKRVRNKDEANKERYQFYRSKTWASLRKLALERDHYLCQYCLALGVVRPNSKIGDHILPAEVFSEIRTDLSNIATACRDCDNVKRTLEQEIYGTGQGNTHRNTNLRITVSQWAGLIARKKRDVREGL
;
A
#
# COMPACT_ATOMS: atom_id res chain seq x y z
N MET A 1 28.18 -12.01 9.87
CA MET A 1 26.74 -12.02 10.28
C MET A 1 26.15 -13.34 9.79
N VAL A 2 25.66 -14.17 10.70
CA VAL A 2 25.14 -15.52 10.42
C VAL A 2 23.63 -15.53 10.19
N ARG A 3 23.10 -16.56 9.55
CA ARG A 3 21.67 -16.86 9.35
C ARG A 3 21.44 -18.37 9.42
N ARG A 4 20.18 -18.79 9.59
CA ARG A 4 19.82 -20.20 9.45
C ARG A 4 19.84 -20.63 7.98
N CYS A 5 20.24 -21.88 7.73
CA CYS A 5 20.09 -22.52 6.43
C CYS A 5 18.64 -22.42 5.97
N LYS A 6 18.42 -22.10 4.69
CA LYS A 6 17.08 -21.85 4.13
C LYS A 6 16.31 -23.13 3.81
N TYR A 7 16.93 -24.30 3.87
CA TYR A 7 16.23 -25.56 3.68
C TYR A 7 15.24 -25.81 4.81
N THR A 8 14.02 -26.16 4.47
CA THR A 8 12.92 -26.39 5.43
C THR A 8 13.33 -27.47 6.45
N GLY A 9 13.21 -27.15 7.74
CA GLY A 9 13.60 -28.05 8.83
C GLY A 9 15.10 -28.09 9.15
N CYS A 10 15.96 -27.37 8.42
CA CYS A 10 17.39 -27.29 8.72
C CYS A 10 17.71 -26.13 9.67
N HIS A 11 18.36 -26.42 10.80
CA HIS A 11 18.73 -25.43 11.81
C HIS A 11 20.20 -25.00 11.76
N THR A 12 21.00 -25.53 10.81
CA THR A 12 22.42 -25.19 10.68
C THR A 12 22.60 -23.71 10.39
N LEU A 13 23.53 -23.05 11.07
CA LEU A 13 23.90 -21.67 10.82
C LEU A 13 24.90 -21.60 9.67
N VAL A 14 24.73 -20.61 8.80
CA VAL A 14 25.61 -20.31 7.67
C VAL A 14 26.00 -18.84 7.68
N GLU A 15 27.20 -18.53 7.20
CA GLU A 15 27.66 -17.14 7.08
C GLU A 15 27.15 -16.49 5.81
N ARG A 16 26.83 -15.19 5.89
CA ARG A 16 26.51 -14.41 4.69
C ARG A 16 27.73 -14.31 3.77
N PRO A 17 27.57 -14.38 2.46
CA PRO A 17 26.30 -14.28 1.69
C PRO A 17 25.56 -15.60 1.47
N VAL A 18 26.07 -16.74 1.90
CA VAL A 18 25.54 -18.09 1.67
C VAL A 18 24.16 -18.26 2.34
N TYR A 19 23.26 -19.00 1.70
CA TYR A 19 21.88 -19.26 2.17
C TYR A 19 21.67 -20.71 2.61
N TYR A 20 22.49 -21.64 2.13
CA TYR A 20 22.38 -23.06 2.42
C TYR A 20 23.67 -23.58 3.03
N CYS A 21 23.58 -24.53 3.96
CA CYS A 21 24.72 -25.23 4.53
C CYS A 21 25.29 -26.24 3.52
N ASP A 22 26.45 -26.82 3.82
CA ASP A 22 27.14 -27.75 2.92
C ASP A 22 26.28 -28.93 2.48
N LYS A 23 25.40 -29.45 3.37
CA LYS A 23 24.44 -30.52 3.04
C LYS A 23 23.36 -30.10 2.04
N HIS A 24 23.08 -28.80 1.92
CA HIS A 24 22.01 -28.25 1.08
C HIS A 24 22.53 -27.30 0.01
N LYS A 25 23.84 -27.26 -0.21
CA LYS A 25 24.54 -26.37 -1.15
C LYS A 25 24.02 -26.49 -2.59
N GLN A 26 23.48 -27.63 -2.96
CA GLN A 26 22.88 -27.87 -4.28
C GLN A 26 21.72 -26.91 -4.60
N TYR A 27 21.02 -26.37 -3.58
CA TYR A 27 19.92 -25.43 -3.76
C TYR A 27 20.38 -23.97 -3.89
N GLU A 28 21.65 -23.65 -3.64
CA GLU A 28 22.17 -22.29 -3.62
C GLU A 28 22.04 -21.61 -4.99
N ALA A 29 22.41 -22.33 -6.08
CA ALA A 29 22.40 -21.78 -7.43
C ALA A 29 20.97 -21.49 -7.93
N GLU A 30 20.02 -22.39 -7.64
CA GLU A 30 18.62 -22.20 -8.00
C GLU A 30 18.03 -21.03 -7.21
N TYR A 31 18.30 -20.95 -5.92
CA TYR A 31 17.83 -19.86 -5.08
C TYR A 31 18.43 -18.50 -5.50
N ALA A 32 19.69 -18.48 -5.91
CA ALA A 32 20.32 -17.28 -6.45
C ALA A 32 19.60 -16.78 -7.71
N LYS A 33 19.26 -17.69 -8.64
CA LYS A 33 18.47 -17.37 -9.84
C LYS A 33 17.07 -16.84 -9.48
N GLN A 34 16.39 -17.46 -8.52
CA GLN A 34 15.08 -17.00 -8.04
C GLN A 34 15.19 -15.61 -7.43
N ARG A 35 16.21 -15.35 -6.62
CA ARG A 35 16.47 -14.02 -6.03
C ARG A 35 16.75 -12.95 -7.08
N GLU A 36 17.53 -13.27 -8.08
CA GLU A 36 17.85 -12.34 -9.17
C GLU A 36 16.59 -11.99 -9.97
N ALA A 37 15.75 -12.97 -10.25
CA ALA A 37 14.44 -12.77 -10.88
C ALA A 37 13.50 -11.88 -10.04
N TYR A 38 13.54 -12.04 -8.71
CA TYR A 38 12.76 -11.24 -7.75
C TYR A 38 13.51 -10.01 -7.24
N SER A 39 14.65 -9.65 -7.83
CA SER A 39 15.36 -8.45 -7.40
C SER A 39 14.42 -7.23 -7.49
N ARG A 40 14.56 -6.32 -6.51
CA ARG A 40 13.76 -5.08 -6.44
C ARG A 40 13.81 -4.30 -7.77
N THR A 41 14.93 -4.39 -8.48
CA THR A 41 15.14 -3.74 -9.78
C THR A 41 14.36 -4.43 -10.91
N TYR A 42 14.33 -5.76 -10.93
CA TYR A 42 13.55 -6.55 -11.88
C TYR A 42 12.06 -6.32 -11.69
N TYR A 43 11.57 -6.44 -10.45
CA TYR A 43 10.17 -6.17 -10.12
C TYR A 43 9.76 -4.74 -10.51
N ASN A 44 10.56 -3.74 -10.14
CA ASN A 44 10.24 -2.35 -10.45
C ASN A 44 10.27 -2.06 -11.95
N LYS A 45 11.23 -2.60 -12.70
CA LYS A 45 11.34 -2.34 -14.15
C LYS A 45 10.35 -3.14 -14.99
N ARG A 46 10.08 -4.40 -14.65
CA ARG A 46 9.31 -5.31 -15.51
C ARG A 46 7.89 -5.60 -15.04
N VAL A 47 7.61 -5.48 -13.76
CA VAL A 47 6.28 -5.77 -13.21
C VAL A 47 5.56 -4.48 -12.83
N ARG A 48 6.19 -3.65 -11.98
CA ARG A 48 5.56 -2.44 -11.45
C ARG A 48 5.35 -1.34 -12.49
N ASN A 49 6.27 -1.21 -13.44
CA ASN A 49 6.22 -0.19 -14.52
C ASN A 49 5.84 -0.82 -15.87
N LYS A 50 5.17 -1.97 -15.88
CA LYS A 50 4.84 -2.70 -17.09
C LYS A 50 3.80 -1.97 -17.94
N ASP A 51 2.87 -1.28 -17.31
CA ASP A 51 1.90 -0.45 -18.00
C ASP A 51 2.10 1.05 -17.70
N GLU A 52 1.71 1.90 -18.65
CA GLU A 52 1.93 3.35 -18.58
C GLU A 52 1.13 3.99 -17.42
N ALA A 53 -0.06 3.47 -17.11
CA ALA A 53 -0.90 3.97 -16.02
C ALA A 53 -0.24 3.77 -14.64
N ASN A 54 0.38 2.60 -14.42
CA ASN A 54 1.14 2.35 -13.20
C ASN A 54 2.39 3.22 -13.09
N LYS A 55 3.06 3.47 -14.22
CA LYS A 55 4.22 4.35 -14.28
C LYS A 55 3.85 5.80 -13.96
N GLU A 56 2.77 6.32 -14.57
CA GLU A 56 2.24 7.66 -14.30
C GLU A 56 1.85 7.82 -12.82
N ARG A 57 1.12 6.86 -12.26
CA ARG A 57 0.75 6.83 -10.84
C ARG A 57 1.98 6.88 -9.94
N TYR A 58 2.98 6.07 -10.23
CA TYR A 58 4.23 6.05 -9.47
C TYR A 58 4.98 7.38 -9.54
N GLN A 59 5.04 8.01 -10.72
CA GLN A 59 5.67 9.32 -10.91
C GLN A 59 4.93 10.39 -10.13
N PHE A 60 3.58 10.38 -10.16
CA PHE A 60 2.76 11.33 -9.41
C PHE A 60 3.07 11.29 -7.91
N TYR A 61 3.04 10.10 -7.27
CA TYR A 61 3.30 9.97 -5.83
C TYR A 61 4.76 10.29 -5.41
N ARG A 62 5.67 10.44 -6.37
CA ARG A 62 7.05 10.91 -6.14
C ARG A 62 7.26 12.37 -6.51
N SER A 63 6.28 13.03 -7.06
CA SER A 63 6.39 14.41 -7.52
C SER A 63 6.45 15.38 -6.33
N LYS A 64 7.03 16.56 -6.59
CA LYS A 64 7.02 17.69 -5.65
C LYS A 64 5.59 18.15 -5.37
N THR A 65 4.72 18.10 -6.38
CA THR A 65 3.29 18.44 -6.26
C THR A 65 2.62 17.58 -5.20
N TRP A 66 2.76 16.26 -5.29
CA TRP A 66 2.19 15.37 -4.27
C TRP A 66 2.78 15.61 -2.88
N ALA A 67 4.10 15.80 -2.78
CA ALA A 67 4.74 16.06 -1.51
C ALA A 67 4.18 17.33 -0.82
N SER A 68 3.96 18.40 -1.59
CA SER A 68 3.38 19.66 -1.09
C SER A 68 1.91 19.48 -0.70
N LEU A 69 1.09 18.86 -1.55
CA LEU A 69 -0.32 18.59 -1.27
C LEU A 69 -0.50 17.74 -0.01
N ARG A 70 0.28 16.67 0.09
CA ARG A 70 0.28 15.82 1.28
C ARG A 70 0.65 16.61 2.53
N LYS A 71 1.68 17.46 2.47
CA LYS A 71 2.09 18.30 3.60
C LYS A 71 0.96 19.23 4.02
N LEU A 72 0.34 19.94 3.08
CA LEU A 72 -0.79 20.84 3.35
C LEU A 72 -2.00 20.10 3.97
N ALA A 73 -2.33 18.91 3.48
CA ALA A 73 -3.40 18.11 4.06
C ALA A 73 -3.09 17.71 5.51
N LEU A 74 -1.87 17.22 5.78
CA LEU A 74 -1.44 16.85 7.13
C LEU A 74 -1.50 18.03 8.10
N GLU A 75 -1.06 19.23 7.69
CA GLU A 75 -1.09 20.45 8.49
C GLU A 75 -2.54 20.91 8.74
N ARG A 76 -3.39 20.95 7.70
CA ARG A 76 -4.82 21.28 7.81
C ARG A 76 -5.54 20.37 8.81
N ASP A 77 -5.23 19.09 8.77
CA ASP A 77 -5.88 18.05 9.59
C ASP A 77 -5.20 17.86 10.94
N HIS A 78 -4.21 18.70 11.28
CA HIS A 78 -3.46 18.63 12.54
C HIS A 78 -2.86 17.25 12.82
N TYR A 79 -2.46 16.51 11.76
CA TYR A 79 -1.96 15.13 11.86
C TYR A 79 -2.94 14.17 12.53
N LEU A 80 -4.24 14.46 12.48
CA LEU A 80 -5.31 13.60 12.99
C LEU A 80 -5.91 12.77 11.84
N CYS A 81 -6.11 11.48 12.07
CA CYS A 81 -6.80 10.63 11.09
C CYS A 81 -8.25 11.08 10.94
N GLN A 82 -8.62 11.56 9.76
CA GLN A 82 -9.97 12.09 9.50
C GLN A 82 -11.05 10.99 9.52
N TYR A 83 -10.71 9.76 9.15
CA TYR A 83 -11.62 8.62 9.23
C TYR A 83 -11.90 8.19 10.68
N CYS A 84 -10.90 8.23 11.54
CA CYS A 84 -11.11 7.99 12.97
C CYS A 84 -11.89 9.14 13.62
N LEU A 85 -11.54 10.38 13.27
CA LEU A 85 -12.18 11.58 13.82
C LEU A 85 -13.68 11.64 13.46
N ALA A 86 -14.07 11.23 12.25
CA ALA A 86 -15.46 11.11 11.83
C ALA A 86 -16.29 10.10 12.66
N LEU A 87 -15.61 9.22 13.41
CA LEU A 87 -16.21 8.27 14.35
C LEU A 87 -16.05 8.72 15.82
N GLY A 88 -15.61 9.95 16.07
CA GLY A 88 -15.34 10.45 17.41
C GLY A 88 -14.06 9.94 18.06
N VAL A 89 -13.18 9.29 17.29
CA VAL A 89 -11.93 8.73 17.80
C VAL A 89 -10.75 9.61 17.42
N VAL A 90 -10.06 10.19 18.39
CA VAL A 90 -8.85 10.99 18.17
C VAL A 90 -7.65 10.06 17.95
N ARG A 91 -7.06 10.09 16.74
CA ARG A 91 -5.87 9.30 16.39
C ARG A 91 -4.76 10.26 15.91
N PRO A 92 -3.90 10.73 16.82
CA PRO A 92 -2.80 11.64 16.48
C PRO A 92 -1.65 10.95 15.77
N ASN A 93 -0.66 11.75 15.35
CA ASN A 93 0.55 11.27 14.65
C ASN A 93 0.27 10.49 13.36
N SER A 94 -0.87 10.74 12.75
CA SER A 94 -1.23 10.19 11.44
C SER A 94 -0.44 10.93 10.35
N LYS A 95 0.27 10.17 9.49
CA LYS A 95 1.24 10.74 8.53
C LYS A 95 0.98 10.31 7.09
N ILE A 96 -0.16 9.73 6.80
CA ILE A 96 -0.52 9.30 5.45
C ILE A 96 -1.47 10.34 4.88
N GLY A 97 -1.12 10.90 3.71
CA GLY A 97 -2.06 11.63 2.87
C GLY A 97 -2.76 10.61 1.98
N ASP A 98 -4.06 10.57 2.05
CA ASP A 98 -4.91 9.64 1.33
C ASP A 98 -5.92 10.38 0.48
N HIS A 99 -6.15 9.92 -0.78
CA HIS A 99 -7.19 10.47 -1.62
C HIS A 99 -8.55 9.95 -1.16
N ILE A 100 -9.46 10.85 -0.81
CA ILE A 100 -10.83 10.50 -0.41
C ILE A 100 -11.50 9.70 -1.53
N LEU A 101 -11.48 10.24 -2.75
CA LEU A 101 -11.85 9.53 -3.98
C LEU A 101 -10.57 9.07 -4.69
N PRO A 102 -10.43 7.79 -5.05
CA PRO A 102 -9.17 7.24 -5.55
C PRO A 102 -8.68 7.97 -6.80
N ALA A 103 -7.44 8.47 -6.77
CA ALA A 103 -6.83 9.19 -7.89
C ALA A 103 -6.71 8.35 -9.19
N GLU A 104 -6.78 7.03 -9.09
CA GLU A 104 -6.78 6.10 -10.22
C GLU A 104 -8.12 6.15 -11.00
N VAL A 105 -9.21 6.51 -10.33
CA VAL A 105 -10.56 6.58 -10.91
C VAL A 105 -10.96 8.03 -11.19
N PHE A 106 -10.59 8.95 -10.30
CA PHE A 106 -10.93 10.37 -10.35
C PHE A 106 -9.67 11.21 -10.55
N SER A 107 -9.03 11.02 -11.71
CA SER A 107 -7.75 11.67 -12.03
C SER A 107 -7.85 13.20 -12.12
N GLU A 108 -9.03 13.72 -12.45
CA GLU A 108 -9.31 15.15 -12.59
C GLU A 108 -9.20 15.93 -11.27
N ILE A 109 -9.45 15.26 -10.14
CA ILE A 109 -9.36 15.85 -8.79
C ILE A 109 -8.18 15.31 -7.97
N ARG A 110 -7.25 14.61 -8.59
CA ARG A 110 -6.10 14.01 -7.89
C ARG A 110 -5.16 15.03 -7.23
N THR A 111 -5.22 16.29 -7.70
CA THR A 111 -4.43 17.40 -7.15
C THR A 111 -5.23 18.33 -6.26
N ASP A 112 -6.51 18.06 -6.06
CA ASP A 112 -7.36 18.89 -5.21
C ASP A 112 -7.07 18.59 -3.74
N LEU A 113 -6.73 19.62 -2.99
CA LEU A 113 -6.47 19.48 -1.55
C LEU A 113 -7.73 19.00 -0.80
N SER A 114 -8.93 19.37 -1.27
CA SER A 114 -10.21 18.92 -0.71
C SER A 114 -10.44 17.41 -0.87
N ASN A 115 -9.80 16.79 -1.87
CA ASN A 115 -9.85 15.34 -2.08
C ASN A 115 -8.77 14.58 -1.31
N ILE A 116 -8.00 15.23 -0.44
CA ILE A 116 -6.94 14.60 0.34
C ILE A 116 -7.30 14.69 1.82
N ALA A 117 -7.25 13.56 2.52
CA ALA A 117 -7.45 13.46 3.96
C ALA A 117 -6.24 12.81 4.64
N THR A 118 -5.96 13.23 5.87
CA THR A 118 -4.97 12.57 6.72
C THR A 118 -5.52 11.23 7.21
N ALA A 119 -4.74 10.16 7.05
CA ALA A 119 -5.11 8.82 7.47
C ALA A 119 -4.04 8.19 8.39
N CYS A 120 -4.47 7.37 9.32
CA CYS A 120 -3.60 6.44 10.02
C CYS A 120 -3.40 5.16 9.18
N ARG A 121 -2.34 4.41 9.46
CA ARG A 121 -1.97 3.19 8.73
C ARG A 121 -3.11 2.17 8.68
N ASP A 122 -3.83 1.99 9.79
CA ASP A 122 -4.91 1.00 9.87
C ASP A 122 -6.09 1.36 8.96
N CYS A 123 -6.46 2.66 8.91
CA CYS A 123 -7.54 3.12 8.05
C CYS A 123 -7.13 3.09 6.58
N ASP A 124 -5.90 3.51 6.24
CA ASP A 124 -5.35 3.45 4.88
C ASP A 124 -5.35 2.02 4.32
N ASN A 125 -4.88 1.05 5.11
CA ASN A 125 -4.84 -0.35 4.67
C ASN A 125 -6.25 -0.90 4.38
N VAL A 126 -7.20 -0.69 5.29
CA VAL A 126 -8.59 -1.16 5.11
C VAL A 126 -9.28 -0.45 3.96
N LYS A 127 -9.11 0.88 3.85
CA LYS A 127 -9.68 1.67 2.77
C LYS A 127 -9.18 1.20 1.41
N ARG A 128 -7.88 0.91 1.28
CA ARG A 128 -7.31 0.38 0.03
C ARG A 128 -8.00 -0.91 -0.43
N THR A 129 -8.31 -1.83 0.50
CA THR A 129 -9.06 -3.04 0.18
C THR A 129 -10.48 -2.71 -0.29
N LEU A 130 -11.17 -1.81 0.42
CA LEU A 130 -12.50 -1.35 0.03
C LEU A 130 -12.50 -0.61 -1.31
N GLU A 131 -11.48 0.17 -1.62
CA GLU A 131 -11.33 0.81 -2.94
C GLU A 131 -11.23 -0.21 -4.08
N GLN A 132 -10.52 -1.31 -3.85
CA GLN A 132 -10.45 -2.40 -4.82
C GLN A 132 -11.82 -3.06 -5.03
N GLU A 133 -12.56 -3.29 -3.96
CA GLU A 133 -13.89 -3.89 -3.99
C GLU A 133 -14.92 -2.96 -4.65
N ILE A 134 -14.92 -1.68 -4.30
CA ILE A 134 -15.97 -0.69 -4.69
C ILE A 134 -15.66 -0.10 -6.07
N TYR A 135 -14.43 0.35 -6.30
CA TYR A 135 -14.05 1.10 -7.49
C TYR A 135 -13.28 0.27 -8.52
N GLY A 136 -12.87 -0.92 -8.17
CA GLY A 136 -12.03 -1.74 -9.04
C GLY A 136 -10.62 -1.15 -9.23
N THR A 137 -10.05 -0.54 -8.19
CA THR A 137 -8.68 -0.05 -8.21
C THR A 137 -7.67 -1.20 -8.13
N GLY A 138 -6.42 -0.93 -8.48
CA GLY A 138 -5.34 -1.89 -8.35
C GLY A 138 -5.00 -2.63 -9.64
N GLN A 139 -3.88 -3.35 -9.58
CA GLN A 139 -3.31 -4.01 -10.75
C GLN A 139 -4.18 -5.19 -11.22
N GLY A 140 -4.40 -5.28 -12.52
CA GLY A 140 -5.18 -6.34 -13.15
C GLY A 140 -6.70 -6.12 -13.13
N ASN A 141 -7.19 -5.08 -12.48
CA ASN A 141 -8.61 -4.76 -12.46
C ASN A 141 -8.94 -3.73 -13.55
N THR A 142 -9.90 -4.07 -14.42
CA THR A 142 -10.32 -3.23 -15.56
C THR A 142 -11.64 -2.50 -15.32
N HIS A 143 -12.41 -2.94 -14.32
CA HIS A 143 -13.68 -2.29 -13.99
C HIS A 143 -13.43 -1.03 -13.17
N ARG A 144 -14.10 0.07 -13.54
CA ARG A 144 -14.02 1.36 -12.84
C ARG A 144 -15.42 1.88 -12.56
N ASN A 145 -15.77 2.00 -11.28
CA ASN A 145 -17.00 2.63 -10.87
C ASN A 145 -16.76 4.14 -10.67
N THR A 146 -17.20 4.94 -11.63
CA THR A 146 -17.06 6.42 -11.62
C THR A 146 -18.26 7.16 -11.06
N ASN A 147 -19.37 6.45 -10.78
CA ASN A 147 -20.65 7.07 -10.41
C ASN A 147 -20.76 7.30 -8.90
N LEU A 148 -20.00 6.55 -8.10
CA LEU A 148 -20.10 6.63 -6.65
C LEU A 148 -19.07 7.60 -6.09
N ARG A 149 -19.51 8.58 -5.32
CA ARG A 149 -18.64 9.53 -4.62
C ARG A 149 -18.84 9.39 -3.11
N ILE A 150 -17.85 8.80 -2.45
CA ILE A 150 -17.89 8.47 -1.01
C ILE A 150 -17.19 9.59 -0.23
N THR A 151 -17.87 10.13 0.76
CA THR A 151 -17.33 11.16 1.67
C THR A 151 -16.46 10.55 2.77
N VAL A 152 -15.72 11.38 3.51
CA VAL A 152 -14.90 10.94 4.66
C VAL A 152 -15.75 10.18 5.69
N SER A 153 -16.94 10.70 6.02
CA SER A 153 -17.84 10.07 7.01
C SER A 153 -18.35 8.70 6.54
N GLN A 154 -18.70 8.60 5.26
CA GLN A 154 -19.12 7.32 4.67
C GLN A 154 -17.96 6.30 4.66
N TRP A 155 -16.74 6.74 4.28
CA TRP A 155 -15.55 5.91 4.38
C TRP A 155 -15.30 5.43 5.81
N ALA A 156 -15.43 6.32 6.80
CA ALA A 156 -15.28 5.97 8.20
C ALA A 156 -16.22 4.83 8.61
N GLY A 157 -17.48 4.90 8.21
CA GLY A 157 -18.49 3.85 8.46
C GLY A 157 -18.12 2.52 7.80
N LEU A 158 -17.71 2.54 6.53
CA LEU A 158 -17.28 1.34 5.78
C LEU A 158 -16.04 0.70 6.40
N ILE A 159 -15.04 1.51 6.74
CA ILE A 159 -13.79 1.06 7.40
C ILE A 159 -14.11 0.42 8.76
N ALA A 160 -14.99 1.03 9.55
CA ALA A 160 -15.38 0.50 10.86
C ALA A 160 -16.09 -0.86 10.72
N ARG A 161 -16.99 -0.99 9.74
CA ARG A 161 -17.68 -2.26 9.44
C ARG A 161 -16.66 -3.34 9.06
N LYS A 162 -15.82 -3.09 8.07
CA LYS A 162 -14.81 -4.06 7.59
C LYS A 162 -13.86 -4.51 8.71
N LYS A 163 -13.48 -3.59 9.62
CA LYS A 163 -12.65 -3.94 10.79
C LYS A 163 -13.36 -4.86 11.78
N ARG A 164 -14.68 -4.73 11.95
CA ARG A 164 -15.47 -5.64 12.79
C ARG A 164 -15.54 -7.02 12.16
N ASP A 165 -15.92 -7.08 10.87
CA ASP A 165 -16.06 -8.34 10.14
C ASP A 165 -14.78 -9.20 10.23
N VAL A 166 -13.61 -8.56 10.06
CA VAL A 166 -12.31 -9.23 10.19
C VAL A 166 -12.04 -9.73 11.62
N ARG A 167 -12.51 -9.03 12.66
CA ARG A 167 -12.33 -9.45 14.06
C ARG A 167 -13.26 -10.59 14.45
N GLU A 168 -14.45 -10.64 13.87
CA GLU A 168 -15.49 -11.63 14.13
C GLU A 168 -15.34 -12.86 13.23
N GLY A 169 -14.34 -12.88 12.34
CA GLY A 169 -14.04 -14.01 11.46
C GLY A 169 -15.06 -14.20 10.34
N LEU A 170 -15.78 -13.15 9.96
CA LEU A 170 -16.77 -13.11 8.88
C LEU A 170 -16.13 -12.67 7.56
#